data_04ce00bf94e182e3c8d48052e82f90c9
#
_entry.id   04ce00bf94e182e3c8d48052e82f90c9
#
_cell.length_a   1.000
_cell.length_b   1.000
_cell.length_c   1.000
_cell.angle_alpha   90.00
_cell.angle_beta   90.00
_cell.angle_gamma   90.00
#
_symmetry.space_group_name_H-M   'P 1'
#
loop_
_entity.id
_entity.type
_entity.pdbx_description
1 polymer ?
#
loop_
_entity_poly.entity_id
_entity_poly.type
_entity_poly.pdbx_seq_one_letter_code
_entity_poly.pdbx_strand_id
1 'polypeptide(L)'
;VDTTDELTGLLLLSKEKGLADTLSDTAILTNNVTLSGTDQYNDYANSDPLGDFKTARAATYNKVGMAPDTVILPWAVWDTLRYHTKILEVGYKYNRSGQLTTEDLAHVLDVKRVLVAKAIYEAANQGQASNILPVWGKHIVFCVAPNKASKRQVSLGYRFQQFADSRRVFKHEVKDPANAMKIMVDDHYDQLIANADAGYLIKDAIA
;
A
#
# COMPACT_ATOMS: atom_id res chain seq x y z
N VAL A 1 15.09 -23.41 -7.89
CA VAL A 1 14.39 -22.12 -7.99
C VAL A 1 14.59 -21.65 -9.41
N ASP A 2 13.51 -21.41 -10.13
CA ASP A 2 13.63 -20.94 -11.51
C ASP A 2 14.03 -19.47 -11.47
N THR A 3 15.16 -19.13 -12.09
CA THR A 3 15.67 -17.77 -12.20
C THR A 3 14.62 -16.81 -12.79
N THR A 4 13.71 -17.31 -13.60
CA THR A 4 12.58 -16.56 -14.15
C THR A 4 11.60 -16.09 -13.07
N ASP A 5 11.30 -16.95 -12.09
CA ASP A 5 10.40 -16.62 -10.98
C ASP A 5 11.03 -15.58 -10.06
N GLU A 6 12.33 -15.71 -9.79
CA GLU A 6 13.09 -14.74 -9.00
C GLU A 6 13.10 -13.36 -9.66
N LEU A 7 13.44 -13.29 -10.95
CA LEU A 7 13.42 -12.02 -11.71
C LEU A 7 12.02 -11.41 -11.78
N THR A 8 10.99 -12.25 -11.91
CA THR A 8 9.60 -11.79 -11.89
C THR A 8 9.22 -11.22 -10.53
N GLY A 9 9.66 -11.86 -9.44
CA GLY A 9 9.47 -11.37 -8.08
C GLY A 9 10.11 -10.01 -7.83
N LEU A 10 11.35 -9.83 -8.28
CA LEU A 10 12.08 -8.56 -8.17
C LEU A 10 11.38 -7.44 -8.97
N LEU A 11 10.89 -7.75 -10.17
CA LEU A 11 10.16 -6.80 -11.00
C LEU A 11 8.84 -6.36 -10.35
N LEU A 12 8.09 -7.30 -9.76
CA LEU A 12 6.87 -6.99 -9.02
C LEU A 12 7.13 -6.14 -7.77
N LEU A 13 8.20 -6.45 -7.04
CA LEU A 13 8.63 -5.67 -5.88
C LEU A 13 9.00 -4.23 -6.28
N SER A 14 9.73 -4.07 -7.38
CA SER A 14 10.08 -2.74 -7.93
C SER A 14 8.84 -1.93 -8.30
N LYS A 15 7.82 -2.57 -8.88
CA LYS A 15 6.53 -1.93 -9.17
C LYS A 15 5.78 -1.49 -7.93
N GLU A 16 5.73 -2.36 -6.93
CA GLU A 16 5.08 -2.05 -5.65
C GLU A 16 5.79 -0.89 -4.96
N LYS A 17 7.15 -0.89 -4.99
CA LYS A 17 7.93 0.22 -4.43
C LYS A 17 7.65 1.54 -5.14
N GLY A 18 7.64 1.57 -6.46
CA GLY A 18 7.31 2.78 -7.23
C GLY A 18 5.92 3.32 -6.91
N LEU A 19 4.92 2.43 -6.73
CA LEU A 19 3.58 2.82 -6.31
C LEU A 19 3.56 3.36 -4.88
N ALA A 20 4.23 2.69 -3.95
CA ALA A 20 4.31 3.10 -2.55
C ALA A 20 5.01 4.47 -2.41
N ASP A 21 6.11 4.69 -3.11
CA ASP A 21 6.82 5.97 -3.12
C ASP A 21 5.91 7.11 -3.65
N THR A 22 5.16 6.85 -4.73
CA THR A 22 4.21 7.83 -5.30
C THR A 22 3.07 8.15 -4.33
N LEU A 23 2.49 7.14 -3.67
CA LEU A 23 1.36 7.32 -2.75
C LEU A 23 1.76 7.83 -1.37
N SER A 24 3.04 7.76 -1.02
CA SER A 24 3.59 8.30 0.24
C SER A 24 4.13 9.73 0.08
N ASP A 25 4.10 10.27 -1.14
CA ASP A 25 4.54 11.62 -1.41
C ASP A 25 3.42 12.64 -1.10
N THR A 26 3.66 13.51 -0.12
CA THR A 26 2.74 14.58 0.27
C THR A 26 2.56 15.66 -0.78
N ALA A 27 3.47 15.77 -1.74
CA ALA A 27 3.33 16.65 -2.89
C ALA A 27 2.29 16.13 -3.90
N ILE A 28 2.13 14.81 -4.00
CA ILE A 28 1.16 14.14 -4.87
C ILE A 28 -0.18 14.00 -4.16
N LEU A 29 -0.19 13.38 -2.97
CA LEU A 29 -1.39 13.28 -2.13
C LEU A 29 -1.48 14.51 -1.21
N THR A 30 -2.06 15.58 -1.70
CA THR A 30 -2.24 16.83 -0.96
C THR A 30 -3.21 16.71 0.21
N ASN A 31 -4.10 15.72 0.20
CA ASN A 31 -4.91 15.32 1.35
C ASN A 31 -4.07 14.43 2.25
N ASN A 32 -3.39 15.03 3.22
CA ASN A 32 -2.55 14.26 4.12
C ASN A 32 -2.54 14.82 5.54
N VAL A 33 -2.14 13.99 6.47
CA VAL A 33 -1.76 14.35 7.84
C VAL A 33 -0.48 13.60 8.19
N THR A 34 0.43 14.25 8.89
CA THR A 34 1.63 13.61 9.43
C THR A 34 1.48 13.53 10.95
N LEU A 35 1.52 12.33 11.48
CA LEU A 35 1.43 12.10 12.92
C LEU A 35 2.82 12.20 13.57
N SER A 36 2.86 12.64 14.81
CA SER A 36 4.11 12.75 15.56
C SER A 36 3.87 12.64 17.07
N GLY A 37 4.84 12.09 17.79
CA GLY A 37 4.80 11.99 19.25
C GLY A 37 3.61 11.18 19.75
N THR A 38 2.78 11.78 20.61
CA THR A 38 1.62 11.12 21.26
C THR A 38 0.45 10.84 20.33
N ASP A 39 0.43 11.42 19.12
CA ASP A 39 -0.65 11.18 18.15
C ASP A 39 -0.41 9.89 17.35
N GLN A 40 0.83 9.35 17.39
CA GLN A 40 1.17 8.10 16.73
C GLN A 40 0.51 6.91 17.43
N TYR A 41 0.08 5.91 16.66
CA TYR A 41 -0.77 4.82 17.12
C TYR A 41 -0.09 3.80 18.04
N ASN A 42 1.21 3.89 18.23
CA ASN A 42 1.92 3.16 19.29
C ASN A 42 1.70 3.75 20.69
N ASP A 43 1.20 4.98 20.82
CA ASP A 43 0.70 5.53 22.07
C ASP A 43 -0.80 5.19 22.24
N TYR A 44 -1.10 4.04 22.81
CA TYR A 44 -2.48 3.54 22.98
C TYR A 44 -3.34 4.41 23.91
N ALA A 45 -2.74 5.25 24.73
CA ALA A 45 -3.45 6.07 25.70
C ALA A 45 -3.97 7.37 25.08
N ASN A 46 -3.15 8.03 24.28
CA ASN A 46 -3.41 9.37 23.78
C ASN A 46 -3.88 9.41 22.33
N SER A 47 -3.37 8.54 21.47
CA SER A 47 -3.71 8.54 20.04
C SER A 47 -5.19 8.19 19.78
N ASP A 48 -5.71 8.69 18.66
CA ASP A 48 -7.10 8.47 18.26
C ASP A 48 -7.23 8.00 16.79
N PRO A 49 -6.87 6.75 16.49
CA PRO A 49 -6.96 6.25 15.11
C PRO A 49 -8.36 6.34 14.52
N LEU A 50 -9.41 6.16 15.31
CA LEU A 50 -10.79 6.24 14.81
C LEU A 50 -11.18 7.66 14.39
N GLY A 51 -10.73 8.67 15.14
CA GLY A 51 -10.91 10.08 14.79
C GLY A 51 -10.20 10.45 13.50
N ASP A 52 -8.95 10.01 13.34
CA ASP A 52 -8.15 10.24 12.13
C ASP A 52 -8.76 9.57 10.89
N PHE A 53 -9.22 8.32 11.04
CA PHE A 53 -9.88 7.59 9.95
C PHE A 53 -11.20 8.24 9.54
N LYS A 54 -11.98 8.73 10.50
CA LYS A 54 -13.19 9.51 10.24
C LYS A 54 -12.86 10.80 9.48
N THR A 55 -11.80 11.49 9.88
CA THR A 55 -11.32 12.71 9.21
C THR A 55 -10.87 12.41 7.79
N ALA A 56 -10.10 11.34 7.57
CA ALA A 56 -9.66 10.91 6.25
C ALA A 56 -10.84 10.63 5.32
N ARG A 57 -11.86 9.90 5.81
CA ARG A 57 -13.07 9.62 5.05
C ARG A 57 -13.86 10.88 4.71
N ALA A 58 -14.05 11.76 5.67
CA ALA A 58 -14.77 13.02 5.47
C ALA A 58 -14.03 13.94 4.48
N ALA A 59 -12.71 14.03 4.58
CA ALA A 59 -11.90 14.83 3.66
C ALA A 59 -12.01 14.34 2.21
N THR A 60 -11.92 13.02 1.99
CA THR A 60 -12.11 12.44 0.66
C THR A 60 -13.53 12.65 0.15
N TYR A 61 -14.55 12.38 0.99
CA TYR A 61 -15.94 12.56 0.60
C TYR A 61 -16.26 14.01 0.21
N ASN A 62 -15.79 14.97 0.98
CA ASN A 62 -16.05 16.39 0.73
C ASN A 62 -15.44 16.89 -0.59
N LYS A 63 -14.35 16.29 -1.05
CA LYS A 63 -13.70 16.69 -2.30
C LYS A 63 -14.23 15.96 -3.53
N VAL A 64 -14.56 14.69 -3.38
CA VAL A 64 -14.86 13.80 -4.52
C VAL A 64 -16.32 13.34 -4.53
N GLY A 65 -17.07 13.52 -3.43
CA GLY A 65 -18.43 13.02 -3.27
C GLY A 65 -18.53 11.49 -3.09
N MET A 66 -17.39 10.81 -2.87
CA MET A 66 -17.31 9.37 -2.65
C MET A 66 -16.42 9.08 -1.44
N ALA A 67 -16.89 8.20 -0.55
CA ALA A 67 -16.05 7.71 0.54
C ALA A 67 -14.99 6.74 0.00
N PRO A 68 -13.78 6.71 0.59
CA PRO A 68 -12.76 5.73 0.23
C PRO A 68 -13.28 4.32 0.48
N ASP A 69 -13.00 3.43 -0.43
CA ASP A 69 -13.44 2.03 -0.39
C ASP A 69 -12.31 1.05 -0.06
N THR A 70 -11.08 1.50 -0.13
CA THR A 70 -9.88 0.69 0.09
C THR A 70 -8.92 1.43 1.02
N VAL A 71 -8.33 0.68 1.94
CA VAL A 71 -7.26 1.15 2.83
C VAL A 71 -6.05 0.25 2.67
N ILE A 72 -4.88 0.84 2.52
CA ILE A 72 -3.60 0.14 2.46
C ILE A 72 -2.84 0.42 3.76
N LEU A 73 -2.45 -0.64 4.45
CA LEU A 73 -1.74 -0.59 5.73
C LEU A 73 -0.44 -1.39 5.63
N PRO A 74 0.71 -0.86 6.05
CA PRO A 74 1.90 -1.67 6.28
C PRO A 74 1.68 -2.67 7.43
N TRP A 75 2.40 -3.80 7.40
CA TRP A 75 2.31 -4.83 8.43
C TRP A 75 2.52 -4.29 9.85
N ALA A 76 3.52 -3.44 10.07
CA ALA A 76 3.83 -2.89 11.39
C ALA A 76 2.69 -2.02 11.94
N VAL A 77 2.07 -1.21 11.08
CA VAL A 77 0.89 -0.39 11.45
C VAL A 77 -0.31 -1.29 11.75
N TRP A 78 -0.55 -2.31 10.92
CA TRP A 78 -1.60 -3.29 11.16
C TRP A 78 -1.44 -4.00 12.51
N ASP A 79 -0.23 -4.45 12.83
CA ASP A 79 0.06 -5.14 14.08
C ASP A 79 -0.19 -4.24 15.31
N THR A 80 0.15 -2.95 15.20
CA THR A 80 -0.15 -1.94 16.24
C THR A 80 -1.65 -1.69 16.39
N LEU A 81 -2.37 -1.50 15.27
CA LEU A 81 -3.80 -1.19 15.30
C LEU A 81 -4.65 -2.33 15.83
N ARG A 82 -4.29 -3.60 15.58
CA ARG A 82 -5.04 -4.76 16.07
C ARG A 82 -5.04 -4.90 17.59
N TYR A 83 -4.11 -4.27 18.29
CA TYR A 83 -4.03 -4.25 19.76
C TYR A 83 -4.45 -2.90 20.35
N HIS A 84 -4.82 -1.93 19.51
CA HIS A 84 -5.18 -0.60 19.97
C HIS A 84 -6.53 -0.62 20.72
N THR A 85 -6.55 -0.11 21.96
CA THR A 85 -7.71 -0.18 22.87
C THR A 85 -8.98 0.39 22.24
N LYS A 86 -8.93 1.57 21.64
CA LYS A 86 -10.08 2.23 21.02
C LYS A 86 -10.66 1.43 19.84
N ILE A 87 -9.82 0.74 19.07
CA ILE A 87 -10.26 -0.11 17.97
C ILE A 87 -10.91 -1.39 18.51
N LEU A 88 -10.29 -2.01 19.52
CA LEU A 88 -10.80 -3.21 20.15
C LEU A 88 -12.16 -2.95 20.85
N GLU A 89 -12.36 -1.83 21.51
CA GLU A 89 -13.63 -1.47 22.13
C GLU A 89 -14.78 -1.42 21.13
N VAL A 90 -14.53 -0.91 19.94
CA VAL A 90 -15.54 -0.90 18.85
C VAL A 90 -15.64 -2.27 18.19
N GLY A 91 -14.52 -2.91 17.89
CA GLY A 91 -14.46 -4.22 17.24
C GLY A 91 -15.13 -5.33 18.06
N TYR A 92 -14.94 -5.36 19.36
CA TYR A 92 -15.58 -6.36 20.26
C TYR A 92 -17.09 -6.22 20.36
N LYS A 93 -17.66 -5.07 20.05
CA LYS A 93 -19.11 -4.92 19.94
C LYS A 93 -19.69 -5.70 18.77
N TYR A 94 -18.88 -5.92 17.73
CA TYR A 94 -19.30 -6.61 16.50
C TYR A 94 -18.80 -8.05 16.41
N ASN A 95 -17.64 -8.35 16.97
CA ASN A 95 -17.05 -9.69 16.91
C ASN A 95 -16.50 -10.12 18.28
N ARG A 96 -17.03 -11.22 18.82
CA ARG A 96 -16.64 -11.78 20.14
C ARG A 96 -15.45 -12.75 20.06
N SER A 97 -14.80 -12.90 18.92
CA SER A 97 -13.81 -13.97 18.71
C SER A 97 -12.37 -13.65 19.13
N GLY A 98 -12.13 -12.58 19.84
CA GLY A 98 -10.86 -12.36 20.57
C GLY A 98 -9.67 -11.85 19.77
N GLN A 99 -9.65 -11.95 18.44
CA GLN A 99 -8.62 -11.36 17.57
C GLN A 99 -9.25 -10.55 16.44
N LEU A 100 -8.77 -9.31 16.28
CA LEU A 100 -9.21 -8.45 15.20
C LEU A 100 -8.66 -8.97 13.87
N THR A 101 -9.57 -9.25 12.93
CA THR A 101 -9.21 -9.61 11.56
C THR A 101 -9.20 -8.37 10.64
N THR A 102 -8.66 -8.50 9.44
CA THR A 102 -8.72 -7.43 8.43
C THR A 102 -10.15 -7.10 8.02
N GLU A 103 -11.04 -8.08 8.06
CA GLU A 103 -12.47 -7.92 7.75
C GLU A 103 -13.17 -7.13 8.86
N ASP A 104 -12.87 -7.45 10.13
CA ASP A 104 -13.41 -6.70 11.27
C ASP A 104 -12.96 -5.23 11.22
N LEU A 105 -11.68 -4.99 10.90
CA LEU A 105 -11.19 -3.62 10.71
C LEU A 105 -11.89 -2.93 9.53
N ALA A 106 -12.13 -3.62 8.42
CA ALA A 106 -12.87 -3.07 7.29
C ALA A 106 -14.29 -2.64 7.71
N HIS A 107 -14.96 -3.43 8.54
CA HIS A 107 -16.27 -3.08 9.12
C HIS A 107 -16.20 -1.88 10.07
N VAL A 108 -15.19 -1.84 10.96
CA VAL A 108 -14.98 -0.70 11.88
C VAL A 108 -14.72 0.59 11.10
N LEU A 109 -13.94 0.51 10.02
CA LEU A 109 -13.60 1.64 9.16
C LEU A 109 -14.69 1.98 8.15
N ASP A 110 -15.72 1.13 8.00
CA ASP A 110 -16.74 1.23 6.96
C ASP A 110 -16.14 1.37 5.55
N VAL A 111 -15.18 0.51 5.24
CA VAL A 111 -14.54 0.39 3.93
C VAL A 111 -14.78 -1.00 3.37
N LYS A 112 -14.68 -1.16 2.03
CA LYS A 112 -14.91 -2.45 1.40
C LYS A 112 -13.79 -3.43 1.64
N ARG A 113 -12.55 -2.93 1.74
CA ARG A 113 -11.36 -3.79 1.89
C ARG A 113 -10.21 -3.08 2.58
N VAL A 114 -9.49 -3.86 3.37
CA VAL A 114 -8.24 -3.48 4.00
C VAL A 114 -7.12 -4.37 3.41
N LEU A 115 -6.11 -3.74 2.84
CA LEU A 115 -4.95 -4.42 2.26
C LEU A 115 -3.76 -4.25 3.19
N VAL A 116 -3.22 -5.36 3.69
CA VAL A 116 -2.03 -5.35 4.54
C VAL A 116 -0.80 -5.63 3.69
N ALA A 117 0.03 -4.61 3.52
CA ALA A 117 1.27 -4.70 2.76
C ALA A 117 2.39 -5.31 3.63
N LYS A 118 3.00 -6.40 3.13
CA LYS A 118 4.06 -7.16 3.83
C LYS A 118 5.39 -7.15 3.09
N ALA A 119 5.45 -6.49 1.94
CA ALA A 119 6.65 -6.46 1.13
C ALA A 119 7.78 -5.69 1.82
N ILE A 120 8.97 -6.26 1.76
CA ILE A 120 10.21 -5.70 2.28
C ILE A 120 11.24 -5.63 1.16
N TYR A 121 12.18 -4.71 1.27
CA TYR A 121 13.30 -4.60 0.31
C TYR A 121 14.59 -4.28 1.04
N GLU A 122 15.70 -4.64 0.41
CA GLU A 122 17.03 -4.28 0.87
C GLU A 122 17.39 -2.86 0.42
N ALA A 123 17.62 -1.97 1.36
CA ALA A 123 17.94 -0.56 1.11
C ALA A 123 19.44 -0.29 1.12
N ALA A 124 20.27 -1.24 1.57
CA ALA A 124 21.72 -1.07 1.58
C ALA A 124 22.33 -1.22 0.19
N ASN A 125 23.35 -0.44 -0.09
CA ASN A 125 24.17 -0.61 -1.28
C ASN A 125 25.03 -1.89 -1.15
N GLN A 126 25.40 -2.44 -2.28
CA GLN A 126 26.28 -3.62 -2.34
C GLN A 126 27.58 -3.38 -1.54
N GLY A 127 27.90 -4.33 -0.65
CA GLY A 127 29.08 -4.25 0.21
C GLY A 127 28.88 -3.50 1.53
N GLN A 128 27.69 -2.97 1.79
CA GLN A 128 27.30 -2.38 3.07
C GLN A 128 26.56 -3.40 3.96
N ALA A 129 26.43 -3.08 5.25
CA ALA A 129 25.61 -3.89 6.16
C ALA A 129 24.15 -3.91 5.68
N SER A 130 23.48 -5.06 5.78
CA SER A 130 22.10 -5.24 5.35
C SER A 130 21.17 -4.28 6.10
N ASN A 131 20.28 -3.60 5.36
CA ASN A 131 19.26 -2.70 5.87
C ASN A 131 17.92 -2.99 5.21
N ILE A 132 17.16 -3.87 5.82
CA ILE A 132 15.86 -4.30 5.32
C ILE A 132 14.76 -3.34 5.78
N LEU A 133 14.05 -2.75 4.83
CA LEU A 133 12.96 -1.81 5.09
C LEU A 133 11.63 -2.30 4.50
N PRO A 134 10.48 -1.97 5.13
CA PRO A 134 9.19 -2.21 4.52
C PRO A 134 8.95 -1.28 3.34
N VAL A 135 8.38 -1.81 2.26
CA VAL A 135 8.11 -1.05 1.02
C VAL A 135 7.18 0.14 1.27
N TRP A 136 6.15 -0.05 2.09
CA TRP A 136 5.14 0.98 2.40
C TRP A 136 5.49 1.84 3.63
N GLY A 137 6.68 1.67 4.21
CA GLY A 137 7.11 2.42 5.38
C GLY A 137 6.15 2.28 6.57
N LYS A 138 5.74 3.42 7.13
CA LYS A 138 4.83 3.53 8.28
C LYS A 138 3.55 4.30 7.92
N HIS A 139 3.17 4.32 6.65
CA HIS A 139 2.14 5.21 6.12
C HIS A 139 0.85 4.45 5.80
N ILE A 140 -0.29 5.07 6.06
CA ILE A 140 -1.61 4.54 5.72
C ILE A 140 -2.17 5.33 4.54
N VAL A 141 -2.68 4.63 3.55
CA VAL A 141 -3.32 5.25 2.38
C VAL A 141 -4.78 4.83 2.29
N PHE A 142 -5.68 5.79 2.37
CA PHE A 142 -7.09 5.64 2.02
C PHE A 142 -7.28 5.99 0.56
N CYS A 143 -8.00 5.20 -0.19
CA CYS A 143 -8.24 5.48 -1.60
C CYS A 143 -9.60 5.01 -2.08
N VAL A 144 -10.10 5.71 -3.11
CA VAL A 144 -11.20 5.24 -3.93
C VAL A 144 -10.61 4.42 -5.07
N ALA A 145 -10.82 3.10 -5.04
CA ALA A 145 -10.25 2.16 -6.01
C ALA A 145 -11.32 1.17 -6.49
N PRO A 146 -12.16 1.54 -7.47
CA PRO A 146 -13.20 0.68 -7.98
C PRO A 146 -12.65 -0.59 -8.62
N ASN A 147 -13.35 -1.72 -8.48
CA ASN A 147 -12.90 -3.02 -8.98
C ASN A 147 -12.75 -3.09 -10.50
N LYS A 148 -13.45 -2.22 -11.23
CA LYS A 148 -13.36 -2.15 -12.71
C LYS A 148 -12.97 -0.75 -13.12
N ALA A 149 -11.98 -0.64 -13.98
CA ALA A 149 -11.60 0.63 -14.58
C ALA A 149 -12.76 1.15 -15.45
N SER A 150 -13.18 2.39 -15.21
CA SER A 150 -14.23 3.04 -15.99
C SER A 150 -13.94 4.53 -16.09
N LYS A 151 -14.12 5.11 -17.27
CA LYS A 151 -14.01 6.56 -17.49
C LYS A 151 -15.08 7.38 -16.76
N ARG A 152 -16.13 6.73 -16.25
CA ARG A 152 -17.25 7.37 -15.56
C ARG A 152 -17.19 7.25 -14.03
N GLN A 153 -16.20 6.52 -13.51
CA GLN A 153 -16.02 6.33 -12.06
C GLN A 153 -14.76 7.06 -11.60
N VAL A 154 -14.88 7.73 -10.47
CA VAL A 154 -13.71 8.33 -9.83
C VAL A 154 -12.83 7.23 -9.28
N SER A 155 -11.53 7.36 -9.47
CA SER A 155 -10.50 6.50 -8.92
C SER A 155 -9.28 7.34 -8.58
N LEU A 156 -8.53 6.94 -7.55
CA LEU A 156 -7.25 7.55 -7.23
C LEU A 156 -6.27 7.47 -8.40
N GLY A 157 -6.20 6.31 -9.04
CA GLY A 157 -5.27 6.09 -10.16
C GLY A 157 -5.59 4.87 -10.97
N TYR A 158 -4.86 4.72 -12.05
CA TYR A 158 -4.95 3.60 -12.97
C TYR A 158 -3.55 3.09 -13.30
N ARG A 159 -3.47 1.78 -13.52
CA ARG A 159 -2.31 1.17 -14.15
C ARG A 159 -2.67 0.85 -15.61
N PHE A 160 -1.92 1.41 -16.51
CA PHE A 160 -2.02 1.12 -17.94
C PHE A 160 -1.01 0.04 -18.29
N GLN A 161 -1.44 -0.93 -19.07
CA GLN A 161 -0.59 -1.99 -19.60
C GLN A 161 -0.73 -1.97 -21.12
N GLN A 162 0.38 -2.08 -21.83
CA GLN A 162 0.38 -2.07 -23.30
C GLN A 162 -0.35 -3.28 -23.86
N PHE A 163 -0.26 -4.43 -23.18
CA PHE A 163 -0.91 -5.69 -23.57
C PHE A 163 -1.59 -6.31 -22.37
N ALA A 164 -2.60 -7.15 -22.59
CA ALA A 164 -3.31 -7.88 -21.55
C ALA A 164 -2.36 -8.73 -20.68
N ASP A 165 -1.31 -9.28 -21.32
CA ASP A 165 -0.20 -9.97 -20.67
C ASP A 165 1.10 -9.19 -20.94
N SER A 166 1.30 -8.12 -20.16
CA SER A 166 2.41 -7.18 -20.37
C SER A 166 3.78 -7.78 -20.06
N ARG A 167 3.82 -8.84 -19.24
CA ARG A 167 5.08 -9.52 -18.91
C ARG A 167 5.49 -10.49 -19.99
N ARG A 168 6.74 -10.35 -20.42
CA ARG A 168 7.36 -11.23 -21.42
C ARG A 168 8.65 -11.79 -20.87
N VAL A 169 8.89 -13.07 -21.08
CA VAL A 169 10.13 -13.75 -20.72
C VAL A 169 10.88 -14.08 -21.99
N PHE A 170 12.07 -13.54 -22.12
CA PHE A 170 12.98 -13.82 -23.23
C PHE A 170 14.13 -14.67 -22.74
N LYS A 171 14.42 -15.76 -23.46
CA LYS A 171 15.59 -16.61 -23.22
C LYS A 171 16.47 -16.52 -24.46
N HIS A 172 17.67 -16.03 -24.29
CA HIS A 172 18.66 -15.93 -25.36
C HIS A 172 19.88 -16.77 -25.01
N GLU A 173 20.27 -17.64 -25.92
CA GLU A 173 21.50 -18.39 -25.82
C GLU A 173 22.66 -17.51 -26.31
N VAL A 174 23.63 -17.27 -25.46
CA VAL A 174 24.86 -16.53 -25.78
C VAL A 174 25.96 -17.55 -26.06
N LYS A 175 26.28 -17.75 -27.35
CA LYS A 175 27.18 -18.81 -27.82
C LYS A 175 28.66 -18.51 -27.60
N ASP A 176 29.07 -17.21 -27.51
CA ASP A 176 30.46 -16.83 -27.42
C ASP A 176 30.61 -15.58 -26.50
N PRO A 177 31.59 -15.55 -25.58
CA PRO A 177 32.57 -16.58 -25.21
C PRO A 177 32.11 -17.56 -24.12
N ALA A 178 30.91 -17.42 -23.56
CA ALA A 178 30.59 -18.02 -22.25
C ALA A 178 29.62 -19.20 -22.27
N ASN A 179 29.07 -19.61 -23.42
CA ASN A 179 28.02 -20.65 -23.47
C ASN A 179 26.94 -20.44 -22.39
N ALA A 180 26.45 -19.22 -22.25
CA ALA A 180 25.56 -18.81 -21.18
C ALA A 180 24.13 -18.60 -21.70
N MET A 181 23.14 -18.82 -20.84
CA MET A 181 21.75 -18.46 -21.15
C MET A 181 21.43 -17.13 -20.47
N LYS A 182 21.05 -16.14 -21.27
CA LYS A 182 20.54 -14.86 -20.79
C LYS A 182 19.02 -14.94 -20.66
N ILE A 183 18.51 -14.78 -19.45
CA ILE A 183 17.07 -14.67 -19.16
C ILE A 183 16.75 -13.20 -18.91
N MET A 184 15.76 -12.69 -19.60
CA MET A 184 15.27 -11.33 -19.46
C MET A 184 13.76 -11.36 -19.25
N VAL A 185 13.30 -10.68 -18.19
CA VAL A 185 11.88 -10.46 -17.92
C VAL A 185 11.58 -9.00 -18.17
N ASP A 186 10.62 -8.74 -19.03
CA ASP A 186 10.22 -7.40 -19.44
C ASP A 186 8.74 -7.17 -19.14
N ASP A 187 8.38 -5.95 -18.74
CA ASP A 187 6.99 -5.57 -18.48
C ASP A 187 6.77 -4.09 -18.83
N HIS A 188 5.83 -3.84 -19.73
CA HIS A 188 5.47 -2.50 -20.19
C HIS A 188 4.21 -2.02 -19.48
N TYR A 189 4.38 -1.15 -18.50
CA TYR A 189 3.28 -0.55 -17.76
C TYR A 189 3.57 0.91 -17.43
N ASP A 190 2.51 1.65 -17.14
CA ASP A 190 2.56 2.99 -16.58
C ASP A 190 1.54 3.11 -15.44
N GLN A 191 1.92 3.83 -14.39
CA GLN A 191 1.09 4.08 -13.22
C GLN A 191 0.78 5.56 -13.14
N LEU A 192 -0.48 5.93 -13.26
CA LEU A 192 -0.93 7.32 -13.28
C LEU A 192 -1.88 7.58 -12.12
N ILE A 193 -1.61 8.62 -11.33
CA ILE A 193 -2.58 9.19 -10.40
C ILE A 193 -3.55 10.04 -11.21
N ALA A 194 -4.80 9.60 -11.28
CA ALA A 194 -5.84 10.25 -12.07
C ALA A 194 -6.52 11.38 -11.28
N ASN A 195 -6.72 11.19 -9.98
CA ASN A 195 -7.34 12.18 -9.10
C ASN A 195 -6.76 12.04 -7.69
N ALA A 196 -5.83 12.93 -7.33
CA ALA A 196 -5.20 12.93 -6.01
C ALA A 196 -6.20 13.17 -4.86
N ASP A 197 -7.29 13.89 -5.10
CA ASP A 197 -8.33 14.15 -4.10
C ASP A 197 -9.14 12.89 -3.73
N ALA A 198 -9.08 11.83 -4.55
CA ALA A 198 -9.66 10.54 -4.25
C ALA A 198 -8.81 9.67 -3.30
N GLY A 199 -7.69 10.22 -2.81
CA GLY A 199 -6.82 9.61 -1.82
C GLY A 199 -6.65 10.47 -0.58
N TYR A 200 -6.25 9.82 0.53
CA TYR A 200 -5.84 10.46 1.77
C TYR A 200 -4.67 9.71 2.37
N LEU A 201 -3.63 10.42 2.75
CA LEU A 201 -2.42 9.86 3.32
C LEU A 201 -2.31 10.21 4.81
N ILE A 202 -2.16 9.18 5.65
CA ILE A 202 -1.70 9.35 7.04
C ILE A 202 -0.23 8.93 7.07
N LYS A 203 0.64 9.92 7.25
CA LYS A 203 2.08 9.73 7.26
C LYS A 203 2.56 9.49 8.68
N ASP A 204 3.57 8.60 8.83
CA ASP A 204 4.22 8.28 10.11
C ASP A 204 3.23 7.84 11.21
N ALA A 205 2.32 6.92 10.85
CA ALA A 205 1.27 6.43 11.74
C ALA A 205 1.79 5.76 13.02
N ILE A 206 3.03 5.29 13.01
CA ILE A 206 3.74 4.72 14.17
C ILE A 206 5.16 5.31 14.27
N ALA A 207 5.76 5.24 15.47
CA ALA A 207 7.12 5.75 15.74
C ALA A 207 8.24 4.96 15.03
#